data_1a8a211553276d38bd8a7e9bdea84ff0
#
_entry.id   1a8a211553276d38bd8a7e9bdea84ff0
#
_cell.length_a   1.000
_cell.length_b   1.000
_cell.length_c   1.000
_cell.angle_alpha   90.00
_cell.angle_beta   90.00
_cell.angle_gamma   90.00
#
_symmetry.space_group_name_H-M   'P 1'
#
loop_
_entity.id
_entity.type
_entity.pdbx_description
1 polymer ?
#
loop_
_entity_poly.entity_id
_entity_poly.type
_entity_poly.pdbx_seq_one_letter_code
_entity_poly.pdbx_strand_id
1 'polypeptide(L)' 'FLRLVRANHLRARRCIMVEDTLANLRTAKKLGMKTVWVSHERRVPRYVDLRIANLSELRRALPQLS' A
#
# COMPACT_ATOMS: atom_id res chain seq x y z
N PHE A 1 12.20 -3.60 3.71
CA PHE A 1 10.88 -4.10 4.08
C PHE A 1 9.92 -3.96 2.90
N LEU A 2 9.41 -5.06 2.42
CA LEU A 2 8.49 -5.10 1.29
C LEU A 2 7.41 -6.15 1.54
N ARG A 3 6.15 -5.74 1.40
CA ARG A 3 5.01 -6.65 1.51
C ARG A 3 4.10 -6.47 0.31
N LEU A 4 3.75 -7.57 -0.33
CA LEU A 4 2.81 -7.59 -1.42
C LEU A 4 1.65 -8.50 -1.05
N VAL A 5 0.44 -7.93 -1.02
CA VAL A 5 -0.78 -8.67 -0.74
C VAL A 5 -1.62 -8.71 -2.02
N ARG A 6 -1.98 -9.89 -2.46
CA ARG A 6 -2.77 -10.06 -3.69
C ARG A 6 -4.20 -10.43 -3.38
N ALA A 7 -5.13 -9.66 -3.93
CA ALA A 7 -6.53 -10.03 -3.94
C ALA A 7 -6.82 -10.94 -5.13
N ASN A 8 -6.11 -10.70 -6.24
CA ASN A 8 -6.17 -11.53 -7.44
C ASN A 8 -4.79 -11.52 -8.08
N HIS A 9 -4.13 -12.66 -8.13
CA HIS A 9 -2.73 -12.75 -8.51
C HIS A 9 -2.40 -12.40 -9.97
N LEU A 10 -3.39 -12.28 -10.82
CA LEU A 10 -3.16 -12.06 -12.23
C LEU A 10 -3.14 -10.59 -12.66
N ARG A 11 -3.55 -9.66 -11.78
CA ARG A 11 -3.68 -8.26 -12.18
C ARG A 11 -3.12 -7.31 -11.13
N ALA A 12 -2.26 -6.39 -11.56
CA ALA A 12 -1.65 -5.41 -10.67
C ALA A 12 -2.70 -4.59 -9.91
N ARG A 13 -3.77 -4.16 -10.58
CA ARG A 13 -4.81 -3.35 -9.94
C ARG A 13 -5.55 -4.08 -8.81
N ARG A 14 -5.37 -5.39 -8.71
CA ARG A 14 -5.92 -6.18 -7.63
C ARG A 14 -4.86 -6.59 -6.61
N CYS A 15 -3.68 -6.01 -6.73
CA CYS A 15 -2.59 -6.23 -5.78
C CYS A 15 -2.47 -5.02 -4.88
N ILE A 16 -1.97 -5.27 -3.68
CA ILE A 16 -1.73 -4.23 -2.69
C ILE A 16 -0.26 -4.28 -2.32
N MET A 17 0.43 -3.16 -2.48
CA MET A 17 1.83 -3.04 -2.06
C MET A 17 1.86 -2.40 -0.69
N VAL A 18 2.39 -3.10 0.29
CA VAL A 18 2.57 -2.59 1.65
C VAL A 18 4.06 -2.40 1.87
N GLU A 19 4.48 -1.17 2.13
CA GLU A 19 5.88 -0.81 2.07
C GLU A 19 6.16 0.42 2.93
N ASP A 20 7.39 0.54 3.44
CA ASP A 20 7.82 1.72 4.19
C ASP A 20 8.60 2.72 3.33
N THR A 21 9.05 2.30 2.15
CA THR A 21 9.81 3.15 1.24
C THR A 21 8.90 3.77 0.17
N LEU A 22 8.83 5.09 0.14
CA LEU A 22 7.95 5.78 -0.82
C LEU A 22 8.28 5.50 -2.27
N ALA A 23 9.57 5.38 -2.60
CA ALA A 23 9.96 5.09 -3.99
C ALA A 23 9.33 3.81 -4.50
N ASN A 24 9.27 2.76 -3.66
CA ASN A 24 8.67 1.49 -4.03
C ASN A 24 7.15 1.62 -4.19
N LEU A 25 6.51 2.42 -3.35
CA LEU A 25 5.07 2.66 -3.46
C LEU A 25 4.73 3.45 -4.72
N ARG A 26 5.56 4.41 -5.07
CA ARG A 26 5.36 5.19 -6.28
C ARG A 26 5.42 4.29 -7.52
N THR A 27 6.38 3.38 -7.55
CA THR A 27 6.49 2.41 -8.64
C THR A 27 5.27 1.50 -8.68
N ALA A 28 4.83 1.00 -7.53
CA ALA A 28 3.66 0.15 -7.44
C ALA A 28 2.41 0.86 -7.97
N LYS A 29 2.25 2.13 -7.62
CA LYS A 29 1.10 2.91 -8.10
C LYS A 29 1.12 3.04 -9.62
N LYS A 30 2.29 3.26 -10.22
CA LYS A 30 2.42 3.32 -11.67
C LYS A 30 2.00 2.03 -12.34
N LEU A 31 2.16 0.91 -11.65
CA LEU A 31 1.74 -0.40 -12.14
C LEU A 31 0.26 -0.69 -11.90
N GLY A 32 -0.46 0.24 -11.28
CA GLY A 32 -1.88 0.08 -11.03
C GLY A 32 -2.24 -0.58 -9.70
N MET A 33 -1.28 -0.77 -8.82
CA MET A 33 -1.52 -1.38 -7.52
C MET A 33 -2.13 -0.39 -6.53
N LYS A 34 -2.84 -0.91 -5.53
CA LYS A 34 -3.15 -0.15 -4.33
C LYS A 34 -1.87 -0.05 -3.50
N THR A 35 -1.70 1.06 -2.79
CA THR A 35 -0.49 1.32 -2.02
C THR A 35 -0.81 1.61 -0.57
N VAL A 36 -0.10 0.92 0.32
CA VAL A 36 -0.22 1.12 1.76
C VAL A 36 1.16 1.48 2.29
N TRP A 37 1.27 2.63 2.90
CA TRP A 37 2.53 3.14 3.44
C TRP A 37 2.59 2.90 4.94
N VAL A 38 3.64 2.21 5.38
CA VAL A 38 3.90 2.01 6.80
C VAL A 38 4.78 3.16 7.25
N SER A 39 4.21 4.12 7.98
CA SER A 39 4.91 5.34 8.36
C SER A 39 4.13 6.08 9.44
N HIS A 40 4.86 6.90 10.20
CA HIS A 40 4.28 7.82 11.17
C HIS A 40 4.14 9.24 10.62
N GLU A 41 4.49 9.44 9.36
CA GLU A 41 4.42 10.76 8.73
C GLU A 41 2.97 11.23 8.58
N ARG A 42 2.74 12.52 8.78
CA ARG A 42 1.41 13.11 8.62
C ARG A 42 1.07 13.40 7.18
N ARG A 43 2.07 13.84 6.42
CA ARG A 43 1.87 14.13 5.00
C ARG A 43 1.95 12.84 4.22
N VAL A 44 0.91 12.60 3.43
CA VAL A 44 0.79 11.38 2.64
C VAL A 44 0.75 11.76 1.17
N PRO A 45 1.71 11.30 0.36
CA PRO A 45 1.71 11.59 -1.07
C PRO A 45 0.47 11.05 -1.76
N ARG A 46 0.12 11.64 -2.90
CA ARG A 46 -1.06 11.22 -3.67
C ARG A 46 -1.02 9.78 -4.12
N TYR A 47 0.15 9.23 -4.36
CA TYR A 47 0.28 7.86 -4.82
C TYR A 47 0.16 6.84 -3.68
N VAL A 48 -0.06 7.30 -2.46
CA VAL A 48 -0.30 6.43 -1.31
C VAL A 48 -1.81 6.41 -1.05
N ASP A 49 -2.41 5.23 -1.15
CA ASP A 49 -3.84 5.09 -0.91
C ASP A 49 -4.18 5.09 0.57
N LEU A 50 -3.29 4.55 1.39
CA LEU A 50 -3.54 4.44 2.82
C LEU A 50 -2.22 4.45 3.58
N ARG A 51 -2.18 5.15 4.71
CA ARG A 51 -1.04 5.13 5.61
C ARG A 51 -1.43 4.42 6.90
N ILE A 52 -0.57 3.54 7.37
CA ILE A 52 -0.71 2.88 8.67
C ILE A 52 0.58 3.09 9.46
N ALA A 53 0.47 3.12 10.79
CA ALA A 53 1.62 3.34 11.64
C ALA A 53 2.50 2.10 11.76
N ASN A 54 1.88 0.93 11.69
CA ASN A 54 2.60 -0.34 11.75
C ASN A 54 1.77 -1.44 11.13
N LEU A 55 2.40 -2.59 10.89
CA LEU A 55 1.74 -3.71 10.21
C LEU A 55 0.56 -4.31 10.98
N SER A 56 0.52 -4.13 12.31
CA SER A 56 -0.59 -4.67 13.09
C SER A 56 -1.93 -4.02 12.74
N GLU A 57 -1.89 -2.84 12.11
CA GLU A 57 -3.10 -2.13 11.70
C GLU A 57 -3.60 -2.57 10.32
N LEU A 58 -2.82 -3.36 9.60
CA LEU A 58 -3.12 -3.68 8.20
C LEU A 58 -4.47 -4.37 8.03
N ARG A 59 -4.74 -5.37 8.84
CA ARG A 59 -5.98 -6.14 8.73
C ARG A 59 -7.21 -5.24 8.84
N ARG A 60 -7.18 -4.31 9.80
CA ARG A 60 -8.30 -3.39 10.02
C ARG A 60 -8.41 -2.36 8.90
N ALA A 61 -7.28 -2.00 8.33
CA ALA A 61 -7.21 -0.96 7.31
C ALA A 61 -7.60 -1.44 5.92
N LEU A 62 -7.39 -2.72 5.61
CA LEU A 62 -7.64 -3.25 4.27
C LEU A 62 -9.01 -2.95 3.68
N PRO A 63 -10.13 -3.01 4.44
CA PRO A 63 -11.44 -2.68 3.88
C PRO A 63 -11.52 -1.27 3.30
N GLN A 64 -10.69 -0.35 3.75
CA GLN A 64 -10.69 1.03 3.25
C GLN A 64 -10.18 1.13 1.81
N LEU A 65 -9.56 0.08 1.30
CA LEU A 65 -9.03 0.04 -0.05
C LEU A 65 -10.01 -0.53 -1.07
N SER A 66 -11.15 -0.98 -0.62
CA SER A 66 -12.16 -1.60 -1.48
C SER A 66 -12.94 -0.58 -2.29
#